data_afe08cc2059ab3591b7282fd83933b64
#
_entry.id   afe08cc2059ab3591b7282fd83933b64
#
_cell.length_a   1.000
_cell.length_b   1.000
_cell.length_c   1.000
_cell.angle_alpha   90.00
_cell.angle_beta   90.00
_cell.angle_gamma   90.00
#
_symmetry.space_group_name_H-M   'P 1'
#
loop_
_entity.id
_entity.type
_entity.pdbx_description
1 polymer ?
#
loop_
_entity_poly.entity_id
_entity_poly.type
_entity_poly.pdbx_seq_one_letter_code
_entity_poly.pdbx_strand_id
1 'polypeptide(L)'
;MPLTRIDLIKGKPEGYRQAIGDAVYQALLSIGVPMDDRFLIITEHEPANFIFARSYLGVDHTEDLVMIQITFNEGRTTAQKQSLFKAIAEGIHAATGLRMGDVFINLIEVKRENWSFGNGVAQYVLP
;
A
#
# COMPACT_ATOMS: atom_id res chain seq x y z
N MET A 1 -1.40 -1.98 -13.03
CA MET A 1 -1.66 -3.14 -12.16
C MET A 1 -0.93 -2.97 -10.85
N PRO A 2 -1.59 -2.78 -9.73
CA PRO A 2 -0.92 -2.79 -8.45
C PRO A 2 -1.05 -4.12 -7.71
N LEU A 3 0.05 -4.54 -7.10
CA LEU A 3 0.07 -5.55 -6.06
C LEU A 3 0.45 -4.84 -4.77
N THR A 4 -0.45 -4.82 -3.80
CA THR A 4 -0.26 -4.10 -2.54
C THR A 4 0.00 -5.09 -1.40
N ARG A 5 1.05 -4.83 -0.63
CA ARG A 5 1.38 -5.56 0.59
C ARG A 5 1.30 -4.59 1.75
N ILE A 6 0.57 -4.99 2.79
CA ILE A 6 0.39 -4.19 4.00
C ILE A 6 0.86 -5.02 5.18
N ASP A 7 1.79 -4.47 5.95
CA ASP A 7 2.38 -5.12 7.11
C ASP A 7 2.18 -4.26 8.36
N LEU A 8 1.75 -4.87 9.45
CA LEU A 8 1.51 -4.20 10.72
C LEU A 8 1.68 -5.18 11.88
N ILE A 9 1.79 -4.66 13.10
CA ILE A 9 1.80 -5.46 14.32
C ILE A 9 0.37 -5.94 14.60
N LYS A 10 0.22 -7.20 15.01
CA LYS A 10 -1.05 -7.81 15.37
C LYS A 10 -1.72 -7.11 16.56
N GLY A 11 -3.01 -7.36 16.72
CA GLY A 11 -3.78 -6.95 17.91
C GLY A 11 -4.78 -5.83 17.67
N LYS A 12 -4.96 -5.40 16.43
CA LYS A 12 -5.97 -4.39 16.10
C LYS A 12 -7.38 -4.99 16.05
N PRO A 13 -8.42 -4.16 16.27
CA PRO A 13 -9.81 -4.64 16.25
C PRO A 13 -10.18 -5.29 14.90
N GLU A 14 -11.21 -6.12 14.94
CA GLU A 14 -11.83 -6.67 13.72
C GLU A 14 -12.25 -5.52 12.80
N GLY A 15 -12.05 -5.71 11.49
CA GLY A 15 -12.37 -4.70 10.49
C GLY A 15 -11.29 -3.65 10.24
N TYR A 16 -10.31 -3.51 11.13
CA TYR A 16 -9.23 -2.51 11.00
C TYR A 16 -8.39 -2.77 9.75
N ARG A 17 -7.94 -4.00 9.55
CA ARG A 17 -7.13 -4.36 8.38
C ARG A 17 -7.89 -4.14 7.08
N GLN A 18 -9.16 -4.54 7.04
CA GLN A 18 -10.01 -4.35 5.87
C GLN A 18 -10.20 -2.86 5.57
N ALA A 19 -10.39 -2.02 6.59
CA ALA A 19 -10.52 -0.58 6.41
C ALA A 19 -9.26 0.05 5.81
N ILE A 20 -8.07 -0.39 6.25
CA ILE A 20 -6.80 0.05 5.64
C ILE A 20 -6.73 -0.38 4.18
N GLY A 21 -7.04 -1.64 3.90
CA GLY A 21 -7.02 -2.18 2.53
C GLY A 21 -7.98 -1.43 1.62
N ASP A 22 -9.19 -1.14 2.09
CA ASP A 22 -10.18 -0.38 1.32
C ASP A 22 -9.71 1.06 1.06
N ALA A 23 -9.09 1.70 2.05
CA ALA A 23 -8.55 3.05 1.87
C ALA A 23 -7.43 3.10 0.81
N VAL A 24 -6.54 2.12 0.81
CA VAL A 24 -5.49 1.99 -0.22
C VAL A 24 -6.13 1.78 -1.59
N TYR A 25 -7.11 0.90 -1.68
CA TYR A 25 -7.82 0.64 -2.93
C TYR A 25 -8.50 1.90 -3.47
N GLN A 26 -9.21 2.66 -2.64
CA GLN A 26 -9.85 3.91 -3.05
C GLN A 26 -8.82 4.94 -3.54
N ALA A 27 -7.67 5.03 -2.87
CA ALA A 27 -6.59 5.92 -3.29
C ALA A 27 -6.03 5.53 -4.67
N LEU A 28 -5.87 4.23 -4.93
CA LEU A 28 -5.43 3.73 -6.25
C LEU A 28 -6.47 4.03 -7.33
N LEU A 29 -7.76 3.89 -7.05
CA LEU A 29 -8.81 4.28 -7.98
C LEU A 29 -8.72 5.78 -8.34
N SER A 30 -8.36 6.61 -7.36
CA SER A 30 -8.26 8.07 -7.58
C SER A 30 -7.17 8.46 -8.56
N ILE A 31 -6.18 7.61 -8.80
CA ILE A 31 -5.11 7.83 -9.78
C ILE A 31 -5.30 7.03 -11.07
N GLY A 32 -6.48 6.47 -11.28
CA GLY A 32 -6.86 5.84 -12.54
C GLY A 32 -6.68 4.32 -12.61
N VAL A 33 -6.44 3.65 -11.49
CA VAL A 33 -6.40 2.18 -11.47
C VAL A 33 -7.82 1.63 -11.72
N PRO A 34 -7.99 0.63 -12.61
CA PRO A 34 -9.31 0.05 -12.88
C PRO A 34 -9.95 -0.60 -11.65
N MET A 35 -11.29 -0.61 -11.60
CA MET A 35 -12.05 -1.14 -10.47
C MET A 35 -11.77 -2.61 -10.16
N ASP A 36 -11.53 -3.43 -11.19
CA ASP A 36 -11.30 -4.87 -11.00
C ASP A 36 -9.84 -5.20 -10.63
N ASP A 37 -8.99 -4.19 -10.59
CA ASP A 37 -7.56 -4.34 -10.36
C ASP A 37 -7.26 -4.25 -8.87
N ARG A 38 -7.68 -5.28 -8.13
CA ARG A 38 -7.56 -5.31 -6.67
C ARG A 38 -6.83 -6.56 -6.21
N PHE A 39 -5.53 -6.42 -5.97
CA PHE A 39 -4.66 -7.48 -5.43
C PHE A 39 -3.94 -6.96 -4.20
N LEU A 40 -4.29 -7.51 -3.04
CA LEU A 40 -3.89 -6.96 -1.75
C LEU A 40 -3.65 -8.08 -0.76
N ILE A 41 -2.50 -8.04 -0.09
CA ILE A 41 -2.10 -8.97 0.95
C ILE A 41 -1.88 -8.18 2.23
N ILE A 42 -2.48 -8.61 3.34
CA ILE A 42 -2.29 -7.99 4.65
C ILE A 42 -1.68 -9.04 5.57
N THR A 43 -0.54 -8.71 6.16
CA THR A 43 0.17 -9.61 7.06
C THR A 43 0.35 -8.96 8.43
N GLU A 44 -0.09 -9.65 9.47
CA GLU A 44 0.14 -9.27 10.86
C GLU A 44 1.42 -9.91 11.39
N HIS A 45 2.15 -9.18 12.21
CA HIS A 45 3.43 -9.60 12.76
C HIS A 45 3.42 -9.57 14.29
N GLU A 46 4.21 -10.46 14.90
CA GLU A 46 4.59 -10.32 16.29
C GLU A 46 5.42 -9.03 16.47
N PRO A 47 5.29 -8.31 17.59
CA PRO A 47 6.08 -7.10 17.81
C PRO A 47 7.58 -7.29 17.65
N ALA A 48 8.11 -8.46 18.07
CA ALA A 48 9.53 -8.77 17.95
C ALA A 48 10.02 -8.86 16.51
N ASN A 49 9.11 -9.07 15.54
CA ASN A 49 9.43 -9.23 14.13
C ASN A 49 9.13 -7.98 13.30
N PHE A 50 8.79 -6.87 13.95
CA PHE A 50 8.44 -5.63 13.29
C PHE A 50 9.32 -4.50 13.83
N ILE A 51 10.45 -4.28 13.18
CA ILE A 51 11.52 -3.39 13.63
C ILE A 51 11.49 -2.12 12.78
N PHE A 52 11.44 -0.98 13.45
CA PHE A 52 11.36 0.31 12.77
C PHE A 52 12.04 1.42 13.59
N ALA A 53 12.46 2.49 12.91
CA ALA A 53 12.98 3.68 13.56
C ALA A 53 11.83 4.50 14.16
N ARG A 54 12.00 4.91 15.42
CA ARG A 54 11.00 5.72 16.14
C ARG A 54 10.86 7.13 15.57
N SER A 55 11.88 7.61 14.89
CA SER A 55 11.85 8.90 14.20
C SER A 55 12.79 8.83 13.00
N TYR A 56 12.33 9.32 11.86
CA TYR A 56 13.14 9.38 10.65
C TYR A 56 12.67 10.55 9.77
N LEU A 57 13.61 11.39 9.35
CA LEU A 57 13.34 12.58 8.52
C LEU A 57 12.21 13.47 9.08
N GLY A 58 12.17 13.61 10.41
CA GLY A 58 11.19 14.45 11.08
C GLY A 58 9.81 13.80 11.28
N VAL A 59 9.67 12.51 10.97
CA VAL A 59 8.41 11.77 11.17
C VAL A 59 8.58 10.80 12.34
N ASP A 60 7.70 10.92 13.33
CA ASP A 60 7.67 10.01 14.48
C ASP A 60 6.77 8.81 14.20
N HIS A 61 7.22 7.63 14.62
CA HIS A 61 6.49 6.37 14.45
C HIS A 61 6.16 5.75 15.80
N THR A 62 5.02 5.08 15.87
CA THR A 62 4.58 4.30 17.04
C THR A 62 4.41 2.83 16.66
N GLU A 63 4.02 1.99 17.64
CA GLU A 63 3.67 0.59 17.37
C GLU A 63 2.47 0.43 16.43
N ASP A 64 1.75 1.49 16.15
CA ASP A 64 0.66 1.47 15.20
C ASP A 64 1.11 1.64 13.75
N LEU A 65 2.42 1.73 13.51
CA LEU A 65 2.99 1.87 12.18
C LEU A 65 2.48 0.80 11.24
N VAL A 66 2.06 1.25 10.05
CA VAL A 66 1.67 0.38 8.95
C VAL A 66 2.65 0.63 7.81
N MET A 67 3.28 -0.42 7.31
CA MET A 67 4.15 -0.37 6.13
C MET A 67 3.38 -0.87 4.93
N ILE A 68 3.30 -0.05 3.89
CA ILE A 68 2.55 -0.34 2.68
C ILE A 68 3.53 -0.33 1.51
N GLN A 69 3.60 -1.45 0.79
CA GLN A 69 4.44 -1.58 -0.39
C GLN A 69 3.55 -1.86 -1.59
N ILE A 70 3.65 -1.03 -2.61
CA ILE A 70 2.83 -1.15 -3.80
C ILE A 70 3.74 -1.33 -5.00
N THR A 71 3.58 -2.46 -5.68
CA THR A 71 4.25 -2.75 -6.94
C THR A 71 3.29 -2.45 -8.09
N PHE A 72 3.70 -1.62 -9.02
CA PHE A 72 2.87 -1.29 -10.18
C PHE A 72 3.74 -0.93 -11.40
N ASN A 73 3.08 -0.75 -12.53
CA ASN A 73 3.77 -0.40 -13.77
C ASN A 73 4.43 0.98 -13.66
N GLU A 74 5.63 1.11 -14.23
CA GLU A 74 6.32 2.39 -14.37
C GLU A 74 5.53 3.36 -15.25
N GLY A 75 5.86 4.64 -15.16
CA GLY A 75 5.31 5.69 -16.03
C GLY A 75 4.52 6.78 -15.33
N ARG A 76 4.27 6.66 -14.02
CA ARG A 76 3.59 7.73 -13.27
C ARG A 76 4.57 8.84 -12.92
N THR A 77 4.07 10.08 -12.93
CA THR A 77 4.86 11.26 -12.58
C THR A 77 5.08 11.34 -11.07
N THR A 78 6.08 12.14 -10.67
CA THR A 78 6.30 12.45 -9.25
C THR A 78 5.06 13.05 -8.60
N ALA A 79 4.37 13.95 -9.30
CA ALA A 79 3.14 14.57 -8.78
C ALA A 79 2.04 13.54 -8.54
N GLN A 80 1.87 12.57 -9.43
CA GLN A 80 0.90 11.48 -9.25
C GLN A 80 1.24 10.62 -8.05
N LYS A 81 2.52 10.31 -7.85
CA LYS A 81 2.98 9.53 -6.69
C LYS A 81 2.76 10.30 -5.38
N GLN A 82 3.04 11.60 -5.37
CA GLN A 82 2.77 12.45 -4.20
C GLN A 82 1.28 12.50 -3.87
N SER A 83 0.43 12.62 -4.86
CA SER A 83 -1.02 12.57 -4.69
C SER A 83 -1.48 11.22 -4.12
N LEU A 84 -0.88 10.13 -4.57
CA LEU A 84 -1.18 8.78 -4.07
C LEU A 84 -0.81 8.66 -2.59
N PHE A 85 0.38 9.09 -2.20
CA PHE A 85 0.81 9.07 -0.80
C PHE A 85 -0.16 9.82 0.09
N LYS A 86 -0.54 11.02 -0.33
CA LYS A 86 -1.48 11.85 0.42
C LYS A 86 -2.85 11.19 0.53
N ALA A 87 -3.37 10.67 -0.56
CA ALA A 87 -4.68 10.01 -0.58
C ALA A 87 -4.71 8.77 0.31
N ILE A 88 -3.64 7.97 0.32
CA ILE A 88 -3.54 6.79 1.19
C ILE A 88 -3.52 7.21 2.66
N ALA A 89 -2.64 8.13 3.02
CA ALA A 89 -2.50 8.57 4.41
C ALA A 89 -3.78 9.20 4.95
N GLU A 90 -4.39 10.10 4.18
CA GLU A 90 -5.65 10.75 4.56
C GLU A 90 -6.81 9.75 4.64
N GLY A 91 -6.89 8.83 3.68
CA GLY A 91 -7.93 7.81 3.64
C GLY A 91 -7.86 6.85 4.82
N ILE A 92 -6.67 6.39 5.18
CA ILE A 92 -6.48 5.52 6.33
C ILE A 92 -6.80 6.26 7.62
N HIS A 93 -6.34 7.50 7.76
CA HIS A 93 -6.66 8.32 8.94
C HIS A 93 -8.17 8.51 9.09
N ALA A 94 -8.87 8.84 8.01
CA ALA A 94 -10.32 9.03 8.03
C ALA A 94 -11.06 7.73 8.40
N ALA A 95 -10.60 6.59 7.91
CA ALA A 95 -11.28 5.30 8.12
C ALA A 95 -11.00 4.68 9.50
N THR A 96 -9.81 4.90 10.07
CA THR A 96 -9.35 4.16 11.26
C THR A 96 -8.90 5.03 12.42
N GLY A 97 -8.69 6.32 12.20
CA GLY A 97 -8.09 7.22 13.19
C GLY A 97 -6.56 7.08 13.31
N LEU A 98 -5.93 6.20 12.52
CA LEU A 98 -4.47 6.05 12.53
C LEU A 98 -3.80 7.40 12.22
N ARG A 99 -2.77 7.74 13.00
CA ARG A 99 -1.98 8.95 12.73
C ARG A 99 -1.36 8.87 11.34
N MET A 100 -1.37 9.96 10.61
CA MET A 100 -0.74 10.00 9.28
C MET A 100 0.76 9.71 9.35
N GLY A 101 1.43 10.05 10.46
CA GLY A 101 2.84 9.71 10.69
C GLY A 101 3.12 8.22 10.77
N ASP A 102 2.12 7.39 11.03
CA ASP A 102 2.25 5.93 11.10
C ASP A 102 1.86 5.23 9.78
N VAL A 103 1.73 5.98 8.69
CA VAL A 103 1.51 5.42 7.36
C VAL A 103 2.81 5.54 6.56
N PHE A 104 3.52 4.43 6.43
CA PHE A 104 4.78 4.32 5.70
C PHE A 104 4.51 3.67 4.34
N ILE A 105 4.90 4.32 3.25
CA ILE A 105 4.59 3.84 1.90
C ILE A 105 5.87 3.78 1.08
N ASN A 106 6.04 2.67 0.36
CA ASN A 106 7.11 2.48 -0.60
C ASN A 106 6.52 1.98 -1.92
N LEU A 107 6.94 2.56 -3.04
CA LEU A 107 6.50 2.15 -4.37
C LEU A 107 7.61 1.41 -5.09
N ILE A 108 7.25 0.31 -5.74
CA ILE A 108 8.14 -0.46 -6.61
C ILE A 108 7.57 -0.38 -8.02
N GLU A 109 8.33 0.21 -8.93
CA GLU A 109 7.94 0.30 -10.32
C GLU A 109 8.54 -0.84 -11.12
N VAL A 110 7.72 -1.45 -11.98
CA VAL A 110 8.14 -2.55 -12.85
C VAL A 110 7.67 -2.31 -14.27
N LYS A 111 8.33 -2.96 -15.21
CA LYS A 111 7.90 -2.97 -16.61
C LYS A 111 6.69 -3.90 -16.78
N ARG A 112 5.87 -3.61 -17.77
CA ARG A 112 4.66 -4.40 -18.08
C ARG A 112 4.99 -5.87 -18.33
N GLU A 113 6.15 -6.18 -18.92
CA GLU A 113 6.60 -7.55 -19.18
C GLU A 113 6.89 -8.37 -17.93
N ASN A 114 6.93 -7.74 -16.76
CA ASN A 114 7.26 -8.40 -15.50
C ASN A 114 6.05 -9.03 -14.80
N TRP A 115 4.87 -9.00 -15.41
CA TRP A 115 3.66 -9.54 -14.83
C TRP A 115 3.20 -10.83 -15.52
N SER A 116 2.85 -11.81 -14.71
CA SER A 116 2.00 -12.93 -15.11
C SER A 116 0.86 -13.03 -14.10
N PHE A 117 -0.37 -12.89 -14.56
CA PHE A 117 -1.55 -12.96 -13.69
C PHE A 117 -2.13 -14.36 -13.60
N GLY A 118 -1.41 -15.33 -14.10
CA GLY A 118 -1.79 -16.73 -14.06
C GLY A 118 -1.50 -17.43 -15.37
N ASN A 119 -1.61 -18.76 -15.36
CA ASN A 119 -1.40 -19.63 -16.51
C ASN A 119 0.02 -19.58 -17.10
N GLY A 120 0.98 -18.96 -16.39
CA GLY A 120 2.36 -18.83 -16.88
C GLY A 120 2.51 -17.93 -18.10
N VAL A 121 1.59 -16.98 -18.30
CA VAL A 121 1.53 -16.11 -19.48
C VAL A 121 1.71 -14.66 -19.05
N ALA A 122 2.43 -13.88 -19.85
CA ALA A 122 2.61 -12.45 -19.66
C ALA A 122 1.49 -11.69 -20.39
N GLN A 123 0.35 -11.49 -19.73
CA GLN A 123 -0.87 -10.97 -20.36
C GLN A 123 -0.72 -9.56 -20.95
N TYR A 124 0.14 -8.72 -20.40
CA TYR A 124 0.34 -7.37 -20.91
C TYR A 124 1.10 -7.30 -22.22
N VAL A 125 1.85 -8.32 -22.56
CA VAL A 125 2.74 -8.34 -23.72
C VAL A 125 2.49 -9.53 -24.66
N LEU A 126 1.25 -10.00 -24.69
CA LEU A 126 0.82 -11.05 -25.62
C LEU A 126 0.92 -10.55 -27.06
N PRO A 127 1.33 -11.42 -28.02
CA PRO A 127 1.38 -11.05 -29.44
C PRO A 127 0.00 -10.72 -30.01
#